data_213d5d451d09bb4439807cd2bc4876af
#
_entry.id   213d5d451d09bb4439807cd2bc4876af
#
_cell.length_a   1.000
_cell.length_b   1.000
_cell.length_c   1.000
_cell.angle_alpha   90.00
_cell.angle_beta   90.00
_cell.angle_gamma   90.00
#
_symmetry.space_group_name_H-M   'P 1'
#
loop_
_entity.id
_entity.type
_entity.pdbx_description
1 polymer ?
#
loop_
_entity_poly.entity_id
_entity_poly.type
_entity_poly.pdbx_seq_one_letter_code
_entity_poly.pdbx_strand_id
1 'polypeptide(L)'
;TARSRGLGDVYKRQGDTSKMFMVGEVQPALDRLIRVTQESLYLAIDMVKPGVQLGDIGHAIQTYAESNHYSVVREYCGHGIGKVFHEDPQILHYGKPGTGMAIQEGMIFTIEPMINLGSRHNKLLKDGWTVVTKDRKASAQWEHTLLVTTDGVEVLTKRKEEEQFWK
;
A
#
# COMPACT_ATOMS: atom_id res chain seq x y z
N THR A 1 1.60 20.08 3.30
CA THR A 1 0.97 18.77 3.11
C THR A 1 -0.37 18.78 3.79
N ALA A 2 -1.44 19.02 2.99
CA ALA A 2 -2.78 18.84 3.48
C ALA A 2 -2.92 17.34 3.81
N ARG A 3 -2.93 17.00 5.10
CA ARG A 3 -3.49 15.74 5.53
C ARG A 3 -4.95 15.73 5.06
N SER A 4 -5.28 14.94 4.08
CA SER A 4 -6.63 14.45 3.96
C SER A 4 -6.85 13.54 5.17
N ARG A 5 -7.25 14.14 6.30
CA ARG A 5 -8.02 13.38 7.26
C ARG A 5 -9.25 12.97 6.47
N GLY A 6 -9.36 11.68 6.19
CA GLY A 6 -10.53 11.15 5.55
C GLY A 6 -11.74 11.83 6.15
N LEU A 7 -12.68 12.25 5.34
CA LEU A 7 -13.96 12.76 5.79
C LEU A 7 -14.62 11.61 6.55
N GLY A 8 -14.18 11.45 7.82
CA GLY A 8 -14.81 10.54 8.76
C GLY A 8 -16.26 10.94 8.81
N ASP A 9 -17.12 10.04 8.39
CA ASP A 9 -18.53 10.29 8.55
C ASP A 9 -18.88 10.33 10.05
N VAL A 10 -20.04 10.89 10.37
CA VAL A 10 -20.56 11.01 11.73
C VAL A 10 -20.66 9.64 12.44
N TYR A 11 -20.53 8.54 11.73
CA TYR A 11 -20.64 7.15 12.21
C TYR A 11 -19.31 6.43 12.38
N LYS A 12 -18.18 7.14 12.35
CA LYS A 12 -16.82 6.57 12.49
C LYS A 12 -16.46 5.53 11.42
N ARG A 13 -17.00 5.67 10.23
CA ARG A 13 -16.52 4.94 9.06
C ARG A 13 -15.37 5.71 8.46
N GLN A 14 -14.32 4.98 8.04
CA GLN A 14 -13.08 5.57 7.58
C GLN A 14 -12.71 4.96 6.24
N GLY A 15 -12.13 5.76 5.37
CA GLY A 15 -11.47 5.31 4.16
C GLY A 15 -10.09 5.93 4.11
N ASP A 16 -9.10 5.14 3.74
CA ASP A 16 -7.72 5.57 3.61
C ASP A 16 -7.23 5.30 2.20
N THR A 17 -6.55 6.28 1.60
CA THR A 17 -6.06 6.14 0.25
C THR A 17 -5.00 7.19 -0.07
N SER A 18 -3.97 6.79 -0.80
CA SER A 18 -2.95 7.69 -1.32
C SER A 18 -2.72 7.48 -2.81
N LYS A 19 -2.24 8.53 -3.48
CA LYS A 19 -1.95 8.54 -4.90
C LYS A 19 -0.73 9.41 -5.17
N MET A 20 0.11 8.97 -6.10
CA MET A 20 1.21 9.79 -6.62
C MET A 20 0.71 10.72 -7.72
N PHE A 21 1.13 12.00 -7.65
CA PHE A 21 0.88 13.00 -8.68
C PHE A 21 2.19 13.44 -9.29
N MET A 22 2.28 13.37 -10.61
CA MET A 22 3.39 13.92 -11.36
C MET A 22 3.09 15.38 -11.73
N VAL A 23 3.99 16.31 -11.36
CA VAL A 23 3.84 17.73 -11.65
C VAL A 23 4.93 18.15 -12.62
N GLY A 24 4.53 18.61 -13.82
CA GLY A 24 5.44 18.96 -14.89
C GLY A 24 6.16 17.75 -15.50
N GLU A 25 7.35 17.97 -16.03
CA GLU A 25 8.17 16.90 -16.58
C GLU A 25 8.83 16.09 -15.47
N VAL A 26 8.62 14.79 -15.46
CA VAL A 26 9.17 13.85 -14.47
C VAL A 26 10.26 13.00 -15.13
N GLN A 27 11.38 12.84 -14.45
CA GLN A 27 12.47 11.99 -14.94
C GLN A 27 11.98 10.55 -15.17
N PRO A 28 12.38 9.87 -16.27
CA PRO A 28 11.91 8.51 -16.57
C PRO A 28 12.11 7.49 -15.44
N ALA A 29 13.17 7.63 -14.65
CA ALA A 29 13.42 6.77 -13.51
C ALA A 29 12.38 6.94 -12.39
N LEU A 30 11.88 8.17 -12.18
CA LEU A 30 10.84 8.46 -11.19
C LEU A 30 9.47 8.03 -11.68
N ASP A 31 9.15 8.27 -12.96
CA ASP A 31 7.93 7.74 -13.60
C ASP A 31 7.87 6.21 -13.48
N ARG A 32 8.97 5.52 -13.80
CA ARG A 32 9.05 4.07 -13.63
C ARG A 32 8.84 3.63 -12.18
N LEU A 33 9.44 4.31 -11.20
CA LEU A 33 9.24 4.02 -9.78
C LEU A 33 7.76 4.13 -9.39
N ILE A 34 7.09 5.21 -9.80
CA ILE A 34 5.67 5.46 -9.53
C ILE A 34 4.80 4.33 -10.12
N ARG A 35 5.05 3.94 -11.38
CA ARG A 35 4.31 2.85 -12.05
C ARG A 35 4.53 1.50 -11.37
N VAL A 36 5.77 1.13 -11.10
CA VAL A 36 6.07 -0.15 -10.44
C VAL A 36 5.47 -0.22 -9.04
N THR A 37 5.41 0.89 -8.30
CA THR A 37 4.73 0.95 -7.01
C THR A 37 3.24 0.71 -7.17
N GLN A 38 2.59 1.35 -8.14
CA GLN A 38 1.18 1.15 -8.45
C GLN A 38 0.89 -0.29 -8.88
N GLU A 39 1.67 -0.82 -9.82
CA GLU A 39 1.53 -2.19 -10.30
C GLU A 39 1.70 -3.22 -9.17
N SER A 40 2.63 -2.99 -8.23
CA SER A 40 2.81 -3.86 -7.06
C SER A 40 1.59 -3.86 -6.14
N LEU A 41 0.91 -2.71 -6.00
CA LEU A 41 -0.34 -2.60 -5.25
C LEU A 41 -1.45 -3.42 -5.91
N TYR A 42 -1.67 -3.26 -7.23
CA TYR A 42 -2.73 -3.97 -7.93
C TYR A 42 -2.50 -5.48 -8.00
N LEU A 43 -1.25 -5.89 -8.20
CA LEU A 43 -0.87 -7.31 -8.13
C LEU A 43 -1.25 -7.92 -6.76
N ALA A 44 -1.04 -7.17 -5.69
CA ALA A 44 -1.43 -7.60 -4.35
C ALA A 44 -2.96 -7.62 -4.17
N ILE A 45 -3.67 -6.60 -4.66
CA ILE A 45 -5.14 -6.52 -4.62
C ILE A 45 -5.78 -7.72 -5.34
N ASP A 46 -5.30 -8.08 -6.52
CA ASP A 46 -5.80 -9.22 -7.33
C ASP A 46 -5.69 -10.57 -6.59
N MET A 47 -4.81 -10.66 -5.60
CA MET A 47 -4.65 -11.88 -4.78
C MET A 47 -5.62 -11.96 -3.60
N VAL A 48 -6.24 -10.84 -3.21
CA VAL A 48 -7.07 -10.78 -1.99
C VAL A 48 -8.35 -11.57 -2.16
N LYS A 49 -8.48 -12.63 -1.36
CA LYS A 49 -9.70 -13.42 -1.21
C LYS A 49 -9.64 -14.23 0.09
N PRO A 50 -10.76 -14.75 0.60
CA PRO A 50 -10.74 -15.61 1.77
C PRO A 50 -9.77 -16.80 1.62
N GLY A 51 -9.00 -17.06 2.68
CA GLY A 51 -8.03 -18.17 2.75
C GLY A 51 -6.60 -17.82 2.30
N VAL A 52 -6.39 -16.75 1.56
CA VAL A 52 -5.03 -16.24 1.25
C VAL A 52 -4.38 -15.73 2.53
N GLN A 53 -3.10 -16.00 2.71
CA GLN A 53 -2.38 -15.53 3.90
C GLN A 53 -1.74 -14.15 3.66
N LEU A 54 -1.66 -13.33 4.71
CA LEU A 54 -1.09 -11.98 4.59
C LEU A 54 0.37 -11.99 4.12
N GLY A 55 1.12 -13.05 4.45
CA GLY A 55 2.48 -13.24 3.96
C GLY A 55 2.57 -13.45 2.44
N ASP A 56 1.53 -13.99 1.81
CA ASP A 56 1.46 -14.13 0.35
C ASP A 56 1.37 -12.76 -0.32
N ILE A 57 0.54 -11.87 0.23
CA ILE A 57 0.37 -10.47 -0.21
C ILE A 57 1.70 -9.73 -0.13
N GLY A 58 2.32 -9.76 1.05
CA GLY A 58 3.61 -9.10 1.27
C GLY A 58 4.73 -9.65 0.38
N HIS A 59 4.78 -10.97 0.19
CA HIS A 59 5.74 -11.62 -0.69
C HIS A 59 5.59 -11.19 -2.15
N ALA A 60 4.35 -11.10 -2.65
CA ALA A 60 4.08 -10.67 -4.02
C ALA A 60 4.58 -9.25 -4.28
N ILE A 61 4.25 -8.30 -3.39
CA ILE A 61 4.72 -6.91 -3.47
C ILE A 61 6.25 -6.86 -3.48
N GLN A 62 6.87 -7.55 -2.51
CA GLN A 62 8.33 -7.57 -2.37
C GLN A 62 9.00 -8.13 -3.62
N THR A 63 8.56 -9.28 -4.09
CA THR A 63 9.12 -9.94 -5.26
C THR A 63 9.01 -9.06 -6.50
N TYR A 64 7.86 -8.42 -6.70
CA TYR A 64 7.66 -7.53 -7.85
C TYR A 64 8.56 -6.30 -7.78
N ALA A 65 8.63 -5.63 -6.63
CA ALA A 65 9.48 -4.45 -6.44
C ALA A 65 10.97 -4.78 -6.60
N GLU A 66 11.44 -5.87 -5.98
CA GLU A 66 12.85 -6.30 -6.02
C GLU A 66 13.26 -6.77 -7.42
N SER A 67 12.39 -7.45 -8.18
CA SER A 67 12.64 -7.82 -9.58
C SER A 67 12.80 -6.60 -10.51
N ASN A 68 12.22 -5.47 -10.11
CA ASN A 68 12.38 -4.18 -10.77
C ASN A 68 13.56 -3.34 -10.23
N HIS A 69 14.41 -3.93 -9.38
CA HIS A 69 15.59 -3.31 -8.75
C HIS A 69 15.26 -2.18 -7.77
N TYR A 70 14.08 -2.26 -7.14
CA TYR A 70 13.64 -1.36 -6.07
C TYR A 70 13.63 -2.08 -4.72
N SER A 71 13.41 -1.36 -3.65
CA SER A 71 13.33 -1.94 -2.32
C SER A 71 12.05 -1.53 -1.58
N VAL A 72 11.50 -2.46 -0.81
CA VAL A 72 10.28 -2.25 -0.02
C VAL A 72 10.63 -1.70 1.36
N VAL A 73 9.99 -0.62 1.77
CA VAL A 73 10.05 -0.08 3.13
C VAL A 73 9.43 -1.08 4.10
N ARG A 74 10.05 -1.27 5.27
CA ARG A 74 9.62 -2.28 6.26
C ARG A 74 9.16 -1.69 7.59
N GLU A 75 9.40 -0.40 7.79
CA GLU A 75 9.06 0.33 9.02
C GLU A 75 7.60 0.76 9.07
N TYR A 76 6.89 0.65 7.95
CA TYR A 76 5.48 0.99 7.79
C TYR A 76 4.75 -0.15 7.08
N CYS A 77 3.47 -0.27 7.36
CA CYS A 77 2.63 -1.33 6.81
C CYS A 77 1.20 -0.83 6.61
N GLY A 78 0.43 -1.54 5.82
CA GLY A 78 -1.02 -1.42 5.81
C GLY A 78 -1.63 -1.94 7.10
N HIS A 79 -2.89 -1.67 7.32
CA HIS A 79 -3.55 -1.93 8.59
C HIS A 79 -5.03 -2.26 8.41
N GLY A 80 -5.60 -2.97 9.38
CA GLY A 80 -7.03 -3.07 9.53
C GLY A 80 -7.64 -1.68 9.73
N ILE A 81 -8.83 -1.47 9.20
CA ILE A 81 -9.57 -0.22 9.33
C ILE A 81 -11.03 -0.50 9.71
N GLY A 82 -11.49 0.11 10.80
CA GLY A 82 -12.82 -0.11 11.32
C GLY A 82 -13.28 1.03 12.22
N LYS A 83 -13.58 0.73 13.45
CA LYS A 83 -13.92 1.77 14.44
C LYS A 83 -12.71 2.62 14.81
N VAL A 84 -11.53 2.04 14.78
CA VAL A 84 -10.25 2.71 14.98
C VAL A 84 -9.58 2.85 13.60
N PHE A 85 -8.88 3.97 13.38
CA PHE A 85 -8.27 4.26 12.08
C PHE A 85 -7.16 3.27 11.74
N HIS A 86 -6.34 2.93 12.71
CA HIS A 86 -5.32 1.88 12.60
C HIS A 86 -5.64 0.79 13.61
N GLU A 87 -6.03 -0.37 13.13
CA GLU A 87 -6.27 -1.55 13.97
C GLU A 87 -5.65 -2.80 13.31
N ASP A 88 -5.62 -3.90 14.05
CA ASP A 88 -5.16 -5.18 13.51
C ASP A 88 -6.07 -5.67 12.36
N PRO A 89 -5.54 -6.43 11.41
CA PRO A 89 -4.16 -6.91 11.33
C PRO A 89 -3.18 -5.90 10.68
N GLN A 90 -1.89 -6.08 10.93
CA GLN A 90 -0.84 -5.42 10.15
C GLN A 90 -0.69 -6.10 8.79
N ILE A 91 -0.69 -5.31 7.72
CA ILE A 91 -0.54 -5.78 6.34
C ILE A 91 0.87 -5.43 5.87
N LEU A 92 1.82 -6.33 6.09
CA LEU A 92 3.20 -6.12 5.67
C LEU A 92 3.33 -6.18 4.15
N HIS A 93 4.15 -5.30 3.57
CA HIS A 93 4.43 -5.27 2.13
C HIS A 93 5.65 -6.13 1.76
N TYR A 94 6.05 -7.02 2.64
CA TYR A 94 7.10 -8.02 2.48
C TYR A 94 6.72 -9.27 3.28
N GLY A 95 7.30 -10.41 2.95
CA GLY A 95 6.97 -11.62 3.70
C GLY A 95 7.43 -12.91 3.05
N LYS A 96 6.91 -14.01 3.59
CA LYS A 96 7.11 -15.35 3.07
C LYS A 96 5.78 -15.97 2.68
N PRO A 97 5.70 -16.68 1.55
CA PRO A 97 4.49 -17.39 1.16
C PRO A 97 4.03 -18.35 2.26
N GLY A 98 2.71 -18.48 2.40
CA GLY A 98 2.10 -19.41 3.33
C GLY A 98 2.29 -19.04 4.80
N THR A 99 2.49 -17.75 5.13
CA THR A 99 2.67 -17.28 6.51
C THR A 99 1.71 -16.14 6.86
N GLY A 100 1.55 -15.94 8.16
CA GLY A 100 0.68 -14.89 8.68
C GLY A 100 -0.77 -15.32 8.83
N MET A 101 -1.64 -14.37 9.12
CA MET A 101 -3.07 -14.59 9.28
C MET A 101 -3.72 -14.89 7.91
N ALA A 102 -4.65 -15.85 7.89
CA ALA A 102 -5.51 -16.06 6.73
C ALA A 102 -6.58 -14.96 6.63
N ILE A 103 -6.72 -14.38 5.46
CA ILE A 103 -7.74 -13.38 5.14
C ILE A 103 -9.13 -14.02 5.25
N GLN A 104 -10.07 -13.30 5.84
CA GLN A 104 -11.46 -13.75 6.03
C GLN A 104 -12.42 -12.76 5.36
N GLU A 105 -13.54 -13.27 4.90
CA GLU A 105 -14.67 -12.46 4.43
C GLU A 105 -15.07 -11.41 5.47
N GLY A 106 -15.39 -10.20 5.00
CA GLY A 106 -15.79 -9.06 5.83
C GLY A 106 -14.62 -8.26 6.42
N MET A 107 -13.37 -8.72 6.29
CA MET A 107 -12.22 -7.91 6.69
C MET A 107 -12.12 -6.65 5.84
N ILE A 108 -11.80 -5.52 6.48
CA ILE A 108 -11.48 -4.26 5.83
C ILE A 108 -10.07 -3.84 6.27
N PHE A 109 -9.20 -3.60 5.28
CA PHE A 109 -7.82 -3.20 5.54
C PHE A 109 -7.23 -2.40 4.38
N THR A 110 -6.09 -1.74 4.61
CA THR A 110 -5.33 -1.06 3.57
C THR A 110 -4.21 -1.94 3.01
N ILE A 111 -3.90 -1.75 1.74
CA ILE A 111 -2.60 -2.12 1.14
C ILE A 111 -1.99 -0.83 0.62
N GLU A 112 -0.77 -0.51 1.07
CA GLU A 112 -0.16 0.81 0.90
C GLU A 112 1.36 0.74 0.69
N PRO A 113 1.86 0.01 -0.32
CA PRO A 113 3.28 -0.23 -0.49
C PRO A 113 4.06 1.08 -0.65
N MET A 114 5.11 1.24 0.15
CA MET A 114 6.13 2.26 0.01
C MET A 114 7.37 1.64 -0.63
N ILE A 115 7.73 2.09 -1.83
CA ILE A 115 8.82 1.55 -2.62
C ILE A 115 9.90 2.62 -2.82
N ASN A 116 11.14 2.26 -2.49
CA ASN A 116 12.29 3.16 -2.61
C ASN A 116 13.11 2.84 -3.87
N LEU A 117 13.57 3.89 -4.55
CA LEU A 117 14.50 3.79 -5.68
C LEU A 117 15.87 3.21 -5.28
N GLY A 118 16.23 3.33 -4.02
CA GLY A 118 17.50 2.85 -3.48
C GLY A 118 17.32 1.89 -2.32
N SER A 119 18.02 2.17 -1.21
CA SER A 119 17.95 1.36 0.00
C SER A 119 16.55 1.44 0.65
N ARG A 120 16.11 0.32 1.24
CA ARG A 120 14.84 0.24 1.98
C ARG A 120 14.79 1.07 3.27
N HIS A 121 15.95 1.52 3.77
CA HIS A 121 16.07 2.15 5.06
C HIS A 121 15.62 3.60 5.06
N ASN A 122 14.86 3.94 6.08
CA ASN A 122 14.36 5.29 6.33
C ASN A 122 15.06 5.96 7.52
N LYS A 123 14.85 7.25 7.66
CA LYS A 123 15.32 8.07 8.78
C LYS A 123 14.23 9.03 9.21
N LEU A 124 13.86 8.96 10.48
CA LEU A 124 13.02 9.97 11.13
C LEU A 124 13.87 11.20 11.43
N LEU A 125 13.37 12.37 11.05
CA LEU A 125 14.04 13.66 11.31
C LEU A 125 13.81 14.11 12.77
N LYS A 126 14.52 15.19 13.16
CA LYS A 126 14.50 15.74 14.53
C LYS A 126 13.12 16.30 14.96
N ASP A 127 12.26 16.61 14.00
CA ASP A 127 10.89 17.05 14.28
C ASP A 127 9.97 15.93 14.80
N GLY A 128 10.47 14.69 14.87
CA GLY A 128 9.74 13.52 15.34
C GLY A 128 8.59 13.08 14.41
N TRP A 129 8.54 13.64 13.19
CA TRP A 129 7.45 13.42 12.26
C TRP A 129 7.91 13.11 10.83
N THR A 130 8.79 13.93 10.28
CA THR A 130 9.23 13.80 8.89
C THR A 130 10.12 12.59 8.71
N VAL A 131 9.73 11.71 7.79
CA VAL A 131 10.51 10.53 7.41
C VAL A 131 11.07 10.73 6.00
N VAL A 132 12.34 10.44 5.84
CA VAL A 132 13.06 10.50 4.56
C VAL A 132 13.79 9.20 4.31
N THR A 133 14.05 8.86 3.05
CA THR A 133 14.94 7.75 2.71
C THR A 133 16.36 8.03 3.23
N LYS A 134 17.01 7.03 3.80
CA LYS A 134 18.35 7.20 4.39
C LYS A 134 19.40 7.61 3.37
N ASP A 135 19.27 7.16 2.14
CA ASP A 135 20.15 7.47 1.01
C ASP A 135 19.70 8.70 0.20
N ARG A 136 18.61 9.36 0.60
CA ARG A 136 18.01 10.53 -0.05
C ARG A 136 17.52 10.30 -1.49
N LYS A 137 17.35 9.06 -1.90
CA LYS A 137 16.73 8.73 -3.18
C LYS A 137 15.21 8.82 -3.09
N ALA A 138 14.55 8.84 -4.23
CA ALA A 138 13.08 8.94 -4.29
C ALA A 138 12.39 7.72 -3.69
N SER A 139 11.18 7.95 -3.20
CA SER A 139 10.23 6.94 -2.75
C SER A 139 8.86 7.22 -3.36
N ALA A 140 8.08 6.20 -3.60
CA ALA A 140 6.69 6.30 -4.05
C ALA A 140 5.79 5.47 -3.15
N GLN A 141 4.52 5.90 -3.03
CA GLN A 141 3.47 5.19 -2.31
C GLN A 141 2.16 5.27 -3.08
N TRP A 142 1.44 4.16 -3.12
CA TRP A 142 0.04 4.09 -3.52
C TRP A 142 -0.74 3.32 -2.47
N GLU A 143 -2.03 3.60 -2.35
CA GLU A 143 -2.84 2.98 -1.30
C GLU A 143 -4.30 2.88 -1.70
N HIS A 144 -4.90 1.75 -1.30
CA HIS A 144 -6.34 1.54 -1.32
C HIS A 144 -6.84 0.86 -0.04
N THR A 145 -8.07 1.23 0.34
CA THR A 145 -8.87 0.47 1.32
C THR A 145 -9.67 -0.60 0.61
N LEU A 146 -9.65 -1.80 1.15
CA LEU A 146 -10.20 -3.02 0.58
C LEU A 146 -11.23 -3.63 1.51
N LEU A 147 -12.31 -4.17 0.95
CA LEU A 147 -13.26 -5.07 1.62
C LEU A 147 -13.11 -6.47 1.03
N VAL A 148 -12.87 -7.47 1.87
CA VAL A 148 -12.85 -8.87 1.46
C VAL A 148 -14.28 -9.37 1.29
N THR A 149 -14.62 -9.82 0.08
CA THR A 149 -15.91 -10.41 -0.25
C THR A 149 -15.88 -11.93 -0.12
N THR A 150 -16.99 -12.59 -0.37
CA THR A 150 -17.12 -14.07 -0.28
C THR A 150 -16.10 -14.81 -1.16
N ASP A 151 -15.75 -14.25 -2.32
CA ASP A 151 -14.94 -14.89 -3.35
C ASP A 151 -13.78 -14.03 -3.89
N GLY A 152 -13.61 -12.82 -3.36
CA GLY A 152 -12.60 -11.88 -3.84
C GLY A 152 -12.47 -10.64 -2.99
N VAL A 153 -12.39 -9.48 -3.66
CA VAL A 153 -12.15 -8.20 -3.03
C VAL A 153 -12.94 -7.08 -3.71
N GLU A 154 -13.45 -6.15 -2.90
CA GLU A 154 -13.95 -4.87 -3.36
C GLU A 154 -12.99 -3.75 -2.95
N VAL A 155 -12.57 -2.92 -3.90
CA VAL A 155 -11.77 -1.73 -3.61
C VAL A 155 -12.69 -0.57 -3.30
N LEU A 156 -12.74 -0.16 -2.03
CA LEU A 156 -13.67 0.87 -1.55
C LEU A 156 -13.27 2.29 -1.98
N THR A 157 -12.01 2.50 -2.33
CA THR A 157 -11.42 3.79 -2.71
C THR A 157 -11.04 3.88 -4.19
N LYS A 158 -11.79 3.18 -5.07
CA LYS A 158 -11.58 3.21 -6.53
C LYS A 158 -11.56 4.63 -7.10
N ARG A 159 -10.68 4.85 -8.08
CA ARG A 159 -10.59 6.09 -8.84
C ARG A 159 -10.88 5.83 -10.31
N LYS A 160 -11.59 6.76 -10.98
CA LYS A 160 -11.98 6.61 -12.40
C LYS A 160 -10.77 6.45 -13.33
N GLU A 161 -9.70 7.15 -13.06
CA GLU A 161 -8.47 7.09 -13.86
C GLU A 161 -7.70 5.77 -13.71
N GLU A 162 -8.15 4.88 -12.84
CA GLU A 162 -7.56 3.58 -12.56
C GLU A 162 -8.41 2.42 -13.10
N GLU A 163 -9.48 2.72 -13.85
CA GLU A 163 -10.43 1.72 -14.38
C GLU A 163 -9.73 0.60 -15.19
N GLN A 164 -8.62 0.91 -15.84
CA GLN A 164 -7.82 -0.05 -16.59
C GLN A 164 -7.26 -1.21 -15.73
N PHE A 165 -7.18 -1.04 -14.42
CA PHE A 165 -6.70 -2.06 -13.49
C PHE A 165 -7.84 -2.86 -12.86
N TRP A 166 -9.10 -2.45 -13.04
CA TRP A 166 -10.26 -3.13 -12.47
C TRP A 166 -10.85 -4.11 -13.50
N LYS A 167 -10.81 -5.38 -13.17
CA LYS A 167 -11.44 -6.45 -13.97
C LYS A 167 -12.87 -6.67 -13.55
#